data_9c377c2a7b100bd3bd8e871ab87d1935
#
_entry.id   9c377c2a7b100bd3bd8e871ab87d1935
#
_cell.length_a   1.000
_cell.length_b   1.000
_cell.length_c   1.000
_cell.angle_alpha   90.00
_cell.angle_beta   90.00
_cell.angle_gamma   90.00
#
_symmetry.space_group_name_H-M   'P 1'
#
loop_
_entity.id
_entity.type
_entity.pdbx_description
1 polymer ?
#
loop_
_entity_poly.entity_id
_entity_poly.type
_entity_poly.pdbx_seq_one_letter_code
_entity_poly.pdbx_strand_id
1 'polypeptide(L)'
;MKCSLSGNTWDSVWDGVSKYTKQTQEQKLDGTIYTIMADFRKYPDILASIKDHSCYLNGAMNGNQKRYEGLSGEKNYRKVAELIKAGGYATDISYVDKLCSLIERWNLTQYDKEDKGMSNSSLVNCVVKSPNHSGARTHSIDRITPHCVVGQLSAEGIGSCFPDGREASCNYGIGSDGRVCLVVDEANRSWCSSSNANDQRAVTIECASDMSHPYAMTNAVYEKLIALCVDICRRNGKTKLLWFGDENTSLNYDPKPNEMVLTVHRWFANKSCPGDWLYSRLGDVANRVTAQLSGSTGGGGSTGGGSGSSSYKTGMYKVNVGDLNIRKGPGTNYGTNGVITDKGTYTITEIQNGSWGKLKSGAGWINVSAAYCSYVGASSGGGSSSGGGSSSGSSYKTGTYKVNVE
;
A
#
# COMPACT_ATOMS: atom_id res chain seq x y z
N MET A 1 11.65 4.52 29.13
CA MET A 1 11.93 3.09 29.52
C MET A 1 13.28 2.99 30.22
N LYS A 2 13.47 2.01 31.10
CA LYS A 2 14.80 1.76 31.70
C LYS A 2 15.76 1.25 30.65
N CYS A 3 17.06 1.59 30.78
CA CYS A 3 18.10 1.12 29.85
C CYS A 3 18.39 -0.38 29.97
N SER A 4 18.23 -0.92 31.20
CA SER A 4 18.54 -2.31 31.56
C SER A 4 17.35 -3.28 31.31
N LEU A 5 16.55 -3.09 30.28
CA LEU A 5 15.49 -4.04 29.94
C LEU A 5 16.10 -5.32 29.38
N SER A 6 15.72 -6.48 29.97
CA SER A 6 16.09 -7.80 29.47
C SER A 6 15.24 -8.22 28.27
N GLY A 7 15.75 -9.09 27.41
CA GLY A 7 15.01 -9.61 26.24
C GLY A 7 14.98 -8.65 25.05
N ASN A 8 16.09 -7.99 24.76
CA ASN A 8 16.24 -7.03 23.64
C ASN A 8 16.12 -7.72 22.27
N THR A 9 14.90 -8.01 21.87
CA THR A 9 14.58 -8.68 20.59
C THR A 9 13.68 -7.82 19.71
N TRP A 10 13.55 -6.54 20.04
CA TRP A 10 12.74 -5.58 19.25
C TRP A 10 13.66 -4.56 18.56
N ASP A 11 13.16 -4.02 17.45
CA ASP A 11 13.80 -2.92 16.72
C ASP A 11 13.65 -1.62 17.52
N SER A 12 14.65 -1.33 18.37
CA SER A 12 14.67 -0.11 19.17
C SER A 12 15.10 1.08 18.32
N VAL A 13 14.38 2.19 18.46
CA VAL A 13 14.79 3.50 17.89
C VAL A 13 15.68 4.31 18.84
N TRP A 14 16.01 3.77 20.02
CA TRP A 14 16.97 4.37 20.94
C TRP A 14 18.40 4.12 20.44
N ASP A 15 19.26 5.13 20.57
CA ASP A 15 20.66 5.10 20.09
C ASP A 15 21.59 4.16 20.87
N GLY A 16 21.07 3.50 21.92
CA GLY A 16 21.84 2.60 22.79
C GLY A 16 22.74 3.30 23.80
N VAL A 17 22.87 4.61 23.76
CA VAL A 17 23.83 5.40 24.56
C VAL A 17 23.19 6.50 25.38
N SER A 18 22.31 7.30 24.76
CA SER A 18 21.71 8.49 25.39
C SER A 18 20.78 8.09 26.53
N LYS A 19 21.12 8.53 27.74
CA LYS A 19 20.39 8.19 28.97
C LYS A 19 20.37 9.33 29.96
N TYR A 20 19.48 9.22 30.95
CA TYR A 20 19.49 10.04 32.15
C TYR A 20 19.22 9.17 33.37
N THR A 21 19.86 9.48 34.48
CA THR A 21 19.70 8.74 35.74
C THR A 21 18.64 9.44 36.61
N LYS A 22 17.68 8.67 37.11
CA LYS A 22 16.61 9.18 37.94
C LYS A 22 16.33 8.21 39.09
N GLN A 23 15.98 8.77 40.26
CA GLN A 23 15.45 8.03 41.38
C GLN A 23 14.07 7.49 41.04
N THR A 24 13.83 6.19 41.27
CA THR A 24 12.54 5.53 41.07
C THR A 24 12.24 4.60 42.23
N GLN A 25 10.96 4.35 42.47
CA GLN A 25 10.49 3.43 43.48
C GLN A 25 10.17 2.06 42.85
N GLU A 26 10.54 1.03 43.54
CA GLU A 26 10.21 -0.37 43.25
C GLU A 26 9.44 -0.95 44.42
N GLN A 27 8.62 -1.98 44.18
CA GLN A 27 7.87 -2.66 45.20
C GLN A 27 8.18 -4.16 45.22
N LYS A 28 8.44 -4.70 46.39
CA LYS A 28 8.59 -6.14 46.60
C LYS A 28 7.22 -6.82 46.62
N LEU A 29 7.22 -8.15 46.50
CA LEU A 29 5.99 -8.96 46.56
C LEU A 29 5.24 -8.82 47.90
N ASP A 30 5.93 -8.52 48.98
CA ASP A 30 5.37 -8.28 50.30
C ASP A 30 4.76 -6.87 50.47
N GLY A 31 4.80 -6.05 49.40
CA GLY A 31 4.31 -4.68 49.42
C GLY A 31 5.33 -3.64 49.85
N THR A 32 6.54 -4.01 50.30
CA THR A 32 7.59 -3.09 50.75
C THR A 32 8.08 -2.24 49.57
N ILE A 33 8.02 -0.91 49.72
CA ILE A 33 8.53 0.03 48.75
C ILE A 33 10.00 0.36 49.08
N TYR A 34 10.85 0.34 48.07
CA TYR A 34 12.25 0.75 48.17
C TYR A 34 12.64 1.62 46.99
N THR A 35 13.65 2.41 47.18
CA THR A 35 14.08 3.40 46.17
C THR A 35 15.41 2.95 45.55
N ILE A 36 15.51 3.09 44.24
CA ILE A 36 16.76 2.85 43.49
C ILE A 36 17.06 4.02 42.54
N MET A 37 18.31 4.13 42.17
CA MET A 37 18.73 4.95 41.03
C MET A 37 18.70 4.08 39.79
N ALA A 38 18.01 4.52 38.73
CA ALA A 38 17.92 3.79 37.48
C ALA A 38 18.21 4.69 36.27
N ASP A 39 18.85 4.11 35.28
CA ASP A 39 19.10 4.77 34.00
C ASP A 39 17.91 4.57 33.06
N PHE A 40 17.41 5.67 32.54
CA PHE A 40 16.32 5.72 31.59
C PHE A 40 16.81 6.17 30.21
N ARG A 41 16.25 5.60 29.16
CA ARG A 41 16.53 5.96 27.76
C ARG A 41 16.13 7.41 27.51
N LYS A 42 17.00 8.16 26.87
CA LYS A 42 16.72 9.52 26.39
C LYS A 42 16.45 9.45 24.88
N TYR A 43 15.39 10.09 24.45
CA TYR A 43 14.94 10.12 23.07
C TYR A 43 15.00 11.53 22.49
N PRO A 44 15.17 11.72 21.17
CA PRO A 44 15.20 13.03 20.54
C PRO A 44 13.86 13.76 20.69
N ASP A 45 12.75 13.02 20.70
CA ASP A 45 11.40 13.56 20.83
C ASP A 45 10.43 12.56 21.49
N ILE A 46 9.20 13.01 21.72
CA ILE A 46 8.14 12.19 22.34
C ILE A 46 7.71 11.05 21.44
N LEU A 47 7.68 11.26 20.12
CA LEU A 47 7.24 10.25 19.15
C LEU A 47 8.20 9.06 19.13
N ALA A 48 9.52 9.33 19.15
CA ALA A 48 10.54 8.29 19.26
C ALA A 48 10.38 7.46 20.54
N SER A 49 10.07 8.12 21.68
CA SER A 49 9.81 7.44 22.96
C SER A 49 8.58 6.53 22.90
N ILE A 50 7.49 7.00 22.31
CA ILE A 50 6.25 6.21 22.14
C ILE A 50 6.50 5.03 21.21
N LYS A 51 7.18 5.27 20.09
CA LYS A 51 7.51 4.23 19.11
C LYS A 51 8.35 3.11 19.73
N ASP A 52 9.42 3.45 20.45
CA ASP A 52 10.26 2.46 21.11
C ASP A 52 9.50 1.65 22.18
N HIS A 53 8.64 2.33 22.94
CA HIS A 53 7.78 1.66 23.93
C HIS A 53 6.81 0.67 23.26
N SER A 54 6.19 1.03 22.15
CA SER A 54 5.28 0.16 21.40
C SER A 54 6.03 -1.04 20.80
N CYS A 55 7.22 -0.80 20.22
CA CYS A 55 8.10 -1.86 19.71
C CYS A 55 8.52 -2.83 20.83
N TYR A 56 8.85 -2.31 22.01
CA TYR A 56 9.17 -3.12 23.20
C TYR A 56 7.99 -4.03 23.60
N LEU A 57 6.79 -3.48 23.77
CA LEU A 57 5.62 -4.28 24.15
C LEU A 57 5.29 -5.38 23.13
N ASN A 58 5.51 -5.11 21.84
CA ASN A 58 5.22 -6.07 20.77
C ASN A 58 6.36 -7.08 20.53
N GLY A 59 7.61 -6.72 20.79
CA GLY A 59 8.79 -7.48 20.39
C GLY A 59 9.61 -8.09 21.52
N ALA A 60 9.39 -7.69 22.78
CA ALA A 60 10.17 -8.24 23.91
C ALA A 60 9.90 -9.74 24.12
N MET A 61 10.98 -10.49 24.33
CA MET A 61 10.92 -11.93 24.52
C MET A 61 11.29 -12.33 25.97
N ASN A 62 10.77 -13.46 26.38
CA ASN A 62 11.18 -14.20 27.59
C ASN A 62 11.56 -15.62 27.13
N GLY A 63 12.84 -15.86 26.93
CA GLY A 63 13.29 -17.04 26.21
C GLY A 63 12.76 -17.05 24.77
N ASN A 64 12.09 -18.11 24.37
CA ASN A 64 11.53 -18.30 23.03
C ASN A 64 10.07 -17.83 22.91
N GLN A 65 9.48 -17.24 23.94
CA GLN A 65 8.09 -16.78 23.95
C GLN A 65 8.02 -15.25 24.01
N LYS A 66 7.00 -14.66 23.41
CA LYS A 66 6.73 -13.23 23.57
C LYS A 66 6.43 -12.92 25.04
N ARG A 67 7.09 -11.92 25.59
CA ARG A 67 6.91 -11.49 26.99
C ARG A 67 5.47 -11.04 27.27
N TYR A 68 4.83 -10.42 26.29
CA TYR A 68 3.47 -9.87 26.35
C TYR A 68 2.59 -10.57 25.31
N GLU A 69 2.61 -11.91 25.31
CA GLU A 69 1.79 -12.69 24.38
C GLU A 69 0.29 -12.42 24.62
N GLY A 70 -0.47 -12.32 23.52
CA GLY A 70 -1.90 -11.99 23.57
C GLY A 70 -2.21 -10.49 23.69
N LEU A 71 -1.19 -9.62 23.79
CA LEU A 71 -1.40 -8.16 23.85
C LEU A 71 -1.91 -7.59 22.53
N SER A 72 -1.36 -8.07 21.41
CA SER A 72 -1.74 -7.58 20.09
C SER A 72 -3.16 -8.00 19.72
N GLY A 73 -4.03 -7.02 19.44
CA GLY A 73 -5.44 -7.25 19.11
C GLY A 73 -6.39 -7.39 20.31
N GLU A 74 -5.89 -7.41 21.55
CA GLU A 74 -6.74 -7.38 22.74
C GLU A 74 -7.37 -5.97 22.90
N LYS A 75 -8.69 -5.92 23.04
CA LYS A 75 -9.47 -4.66 23.13
C LYS A 75 -9.93 -4.34 24.54
N ASN A 76 -9.90 -5.31 25.43
CA ASN A 76 -10.25 -5.10 26.84
C ASN A 76 -9.05 -4.46 27.56
N TYR A 77 -9.11 -3.17 27.84
CA TYR A 77 -8.00 -2.41 28.44
C TYR A 77 -7.57 -2.98 29.81
N ARG A 78 -8.48 -3.56 30.62
CA ARG A 78 -8.11 -4.21 31.89
C ARG A 78 -7.27 -5.47 31.62
N LYS A 79 -7.68 -6.29 30.66
CA LYS A 79 -6.92 -7.47 30.25
C LYS A 79 -5.57 -7.11 29.64
N VAL A 80 -5.50 -6.01 28.86
CA VAL A 80 -4.24 -5.43 28.38
C VAL A 80 -3.31 -5.08 29.56
N ALA A 81 -3.83 -4.38 30.57
CA ALA A 81 -3.05 -4.00 31.75
C ALA A 81 -2.59 -5.22 32.55
N GLU A 82 -3.41 -6.27 32.65
CA GLU A 82 -3.07 -7.55 33.30
C GLU A 82 -1.96 -8.29 32.53
N LEU A 83 -2.04 -8.38 31.23
CA LEU A 83 -0.99 -9.00 30.38
C LEU A 83 0.35 -8.25 30.51
N ILE A 84 0.33 -6.91 30.50
CA ILE A 84 1.52 -6.09 30.70
C ILE A 84 2.11 -6.32 32.10
N LYS A 85 1.28 -6.36 33.13
CA LYS A 85 1.69 -6.66 34.52
C LYS A 85 2.27 -8.07 34.64
N ALA A 86 1.60 -9.07 34.10
CA ALA A 86 2.05 -10.48 34.12
C ALA A 86 3.38 -10.67 33.41
N GLY A 87 3.63 -9.91 32.34
CA GLY A 87 4.93 -9.87 31.65
C GLY A 87 6.05 -9.16 32.43
N GLY A 88 5.78 -8.68 33.66
CA GLY A 88 6.78 -8.06 34.53
C GLY A 88 7.16 -6.62 34.16
N TYR A 89 6.24 -5.87 33.53
CA TYR A 89 6.50 -4.46 33.16
C TYR A 89 6.64 -3.56 34.39
N ALA A 90 5.85 -3.81 35.44
CA ALA A 90 5.84 -3.02 36.66
C ALA A 90 5.83 -3.92 37.89
N THR A 91 6.55 -3.48 38.94
CA THR A 91 6.59 -4.14 40.26
C THR A 91 5.42 -3.72 41.14
N ASP A 92 4.79 -2.56 40.88
CA ASP A 92 3.64 -2.02 41.61
C ASP A 92 2.46 -2.98 41.62
N ILE A 93 2.03 -3.41 42.82
CA ILE A 93 0.90 -4.35 43.02
C ILE A 93 -0.40 -3.76 42.45
N SER A 94 -0.60 -2.45 42.60
CA SER A 94 -1.80 -1.72 42.15
C SER A 94 -1.70 -1.22 40.69
N TYR A 95 -0.72 -1.68 39.90
CA TYR A 95 -0.48 -1.19 38.55
C TYR A 95 -1.71 -1.26 37.66
N VAL A 96 -2.42 -2.41 37.66
CA VAL A 96 -3.61 -2.63 36.83
C VAL A 96 -4.72 -1.63 37.20
N ASP A 97 -5.03 -1.50 38.48
CA ASP A 97 -6.10 -0.64 38.94
C ASP A 97 -5.79 0.84 38.71
N LYS A 98 -4.54 1.26 38.95
CA LYS A 98 -4.08 2.63 38.63
C LYS A 98 -4.22 2.94 37.15
N LEU A 99 -3.80 2.01 36.30
CA LEU A 99 -3.87 2.21 34.85
C LEU A 99 -5.33 2.25 34.37
N CYS A 100 -6.17 1.32 34.83
CA CYS A 100 -7.60 1.33 34.52
C CYS A 100 -8.29 2.61 34.99
N SER A 101 -8.01 3.06 36.21
CA SER A 101 -8.58 4.32 36.75
C SER A 101 -8.16 5.53 35.92
N LEU A 102 -6.93 5.58 35.38
CA LEU A 102 -6.50 6.64 34.47
C LEU A 102 -7.24 6.59 33.13
N ILE A 103 -7.39 5.38 32.54
CA ILE A 103 -8.13 5.17 31.30
C ILE A 103 -9.59 5.64 31.45
N GLU A 104 -10.24 5.25 32.55
CA GLU A 104 -11.63 5.64 32.84
C GLU A 104 -11.77 7.13 33.13
N ARG A 105 -10.90 7.68 33.99
CA ARG A 105 -10.91 9.09 34.36
C ARG A 105 -10.78 10.03 33.16
N TRP A 106 -9.93 9.66 32.20
CA TRP A 106 -9.69 10.47 31.01
C TRP A 106 -10.49 9.99 29.80
N ASN A 107 -11.41 9.01 29.99
CA ASN A 107 -12.22 8.42 28.92
C ASN A 107 -11.37 7.99 27.71
N LEU A 108 -10.22 7.36 27.98
CA LEU A 108 -9.27 7.00 26.91
C LEU A 108 -9.80 5.92 25.97
N THR A 109 -10.81 5.14 26.41
CA THR A 109 -11.50 4.16 25.55
C THR A 109 -12.23 4.81 24.37
N GLN A 110 -12.43 6.12 24.38
CA GLN A 110 -12.92 6.82 23.19
C GLN A 110 -11.98 6.71 21.99
N TYR A 111 -10.67 6.53 22.24
CA TYR A 111 -9.65 6.35 21.20
C TYR A 111 -9.48 4.90 20.78
N ASP A 112 -10.02 3.92 21.55
CA ASP A 112 -10.06 2.50 21.22
C ASP A 112 -11.29 2.12 20.38
N LYS A 113 -12.25 3.02 20.27
CA LYS A 113 -13.34 2.83 19.31
C LYS A 113 -12.68 2.67 17.97
N GLU A 114 -12.80 1.45 17.40
CA GLU A 114 -12.46 1.27 16.01
C GLU A 114 -13.21 2.37 15.24
N ASP A 115 -12.46 3.34 14.75
CA ASP A 115 -12.91 4.12 13.62
C ASP A 115 -13.09 3.13 12.47
N LYS A 116 -14.27 2.49 12.45
CA LYS A 116 -14.67 1.69 11.30
C LYS A 116 -14.71 2.63 10.12
N GLY A 117 -13.57 2.76 9.45
CA GLY A 117 -13.49 3.42 8.17
C GLY A 117 -13.34 4.94 8.16
N MET A 118 -12.90 5.62 9.25
CA MET A 118 -12.83 7.09 9.25
C MET A 118 -11.53 7.71 9.76
N SER A 119 -10.48 6.94 10.09
CA SER A 119 -9.16 7.49 10.39
C SER A 119 -8.40 7.81 9.10
N ASN A 120 -7.69 8.93 9.09
CA ASN A 120 -6.80 9.27 7.98
C ASN A 120 -5.63 8.28 7.88
N SER A 121 -5.04 8.18 6.70
CA SER A 121 -3.90 7.30 6.45
C SER A 121 -2.69 7.64 7.33
N SER A 122 -2.05 6.61 7.89
CA SER A 122 -0.77 6.75 8.58
C SER A 122 0.41 7.05 7.64
N LEU A 123 0.19 6.99 6.33
CA LEU A 123 1.19 7.35 5.32
C LEU A 123 1.32 8.85 5.09
N VAL A 124 0.52 9.67 5.77
CA VAL A 124 0.57 11.13 5.69
C VAL A 124 1.90 11.66 6.20
N ASN A 125 2.56 12.48 5.40
CA ASN A 125 3.83 13.14 5.72
C ASN A 125 3.66 14.63 6.05
N CYS A 126 2.61 15.26 5.54
CA CYS A 126 2.27 16.65 5.82
C CYS A 126 0.75 16.87 5.82
N VAL A 127 0.33 17.98 6.40
CA VAL A 127 -1.09 18.36 6.49
C VAL A 127 -1.23 19.80 6.01
N VAL A 128 -2.01 20.01 4.95
CA VAL A 128 -2.41 21.32 4.44
C VAL A 128 -3.92 21.28 4.28
N LYS A 129 -4.64 21.67 5.32
CA LYS A 129 -6.10 21.56 5.36
C LYS A 129 -6.77 22.54 4.42
N SER A 130 -7.76 22.05 3.68
CA SER A 130 -8.70 22.85 2.90
C SER A 130 -10.06 22.89 3.61
N PRO A 131 -10.72 24.06 3.69
CA PRO A 131 -12.09 24.17 4.19
C PRO A 131 -13.14 23.70 3.16
N ASN A 132 -12.72 23.40 1.95
CA ASN A 132 -13.59 23.11 0.79
C ASN A 132 -14.09 21.65 0.85
N HIS A 133 -15.06 21.37 1.72
CA HIS A 133 -15.67 20.05 1.87
C HIS A 133 -17.12 20.18 2.35
N SER A 134 -17.91 19.14 2.15
CA SER A 134 -19.33 19.13 2.53
C SER A 134 -19.60 18.55 3.93
N GLY A 135 -18.58 18.45 4.80
CA GLY A 135 -18.72 17.77 6.08
C GLY A 135 -18.77 16.26 5.94
N ALA A 136 -19.36 15.61 6.94
CA ALA A 136 -19.39 14.16 7.05
C ALA A 136 -20.03 13.48 5.83
N ARG A 137 -19.47 12.34 5.44
CA ARG A 137 -20.00 11.51 4.36
C ARG A 137 -21.37 10.94 4.72
N THR A 138 -22.24 10.85 3.73
CA THR A 138 -23.57 10.22 3.84
C THR A 138 -23.56 8.76 3.39
N HIS A 139 -22.41 8.27 2.91
CA HIS A 139 -22.21 6.90 2.44
C HIS A 139 -20.88 6.34 2.95
N SER A 140 -20.83 5.03 3.16
CA SER A 140 -19.56 4.32 3.46
C SER A 140 -18.57 4.43 2.30
N ILE A 141 -17.27 4.41 2.60
CA ILE A 141 -16.21 4.46 1.60
C ILE A 141 -16.12 3.09 0.90
N ASP A 142 -16.40 3.08 -0.39
CA ASP A 142 -16.33 1.91 -1.26
C ASP A 142 -15.76 2.23 -2.65
N ARG A 143 -15.25 3.45 -2.82
CA ARG A 143 -14.58 3.90 -4.05
C ARG A 143 -13.27 4.61 -3.74
N ILE A 144 -12.35 4.57 -4.68
CA ILE A 144 -11.15 5.41 -4.73
C ILE A 144 -11.11 6.08 -6.10
N THR A 145 -10.90 7.40 -6.11
CA THR A 145 -10.80 8.17 -7.35
C THR A 145 -9.44 8.86 -7.42
N PRO A 146 -8.44 8.27 -8.12
CA PRO A 146 -7.17 8.93 -8.36
C PRO A 146 -7.28 9.96 -9.48
N HIS A 147 -6.57 11.08 -9.32
CA HIS A 147 -6.53 12.21 -10.23
C HIS A 147 -5.08 12.53 -10.65
N CYS A 148 -4.89 13.37 -11.65
CA CYS A 148 -3.62 14.02 -11.98
C CYS A 148 -3.74 15.53 -11.75
N VAL A 149 -2.83 16.10 -10.95
CA VAL A 149 -2.88 17.53 -10.60
C VAL A 149 -2.35 18.45 -11.73
N VAL A 150 -1.79 17.86 -12.78
CA VAL A 150 -1.20 18.58 -13.93
C VAL A 150 -0.05 19.49 -13.47
N GLY A 151 0.92 18.91 -12.79
CA GLY A 151 2.14 19.57 -12.30
C GLY A 151 2.98 18.61 -11.45
N GLN A 152 4.31 18.73 -11.58
CA GLN A 152 5.26 18.00 -10.73
C GLN A 152 5.41 18.70 -9.36
N LEU A 153 4.31 18.79 -8.63
CA LEU A 153 4.23 19.51 -7.36
C LEU A 153 4.76 18.67 -6.20
N SER A 154 5.21 19.34 -5.14
CA SER A 154 5.42 18.69 -3.84
C SER A 154 4.09 18.34 -3.18
N ALA A 155 4.11 17.51 -2.14
CA ALA A 155 2.90 17.15 -1.39
C ALA A 155 2.22 18.40 -0.80
N GLU A 156 2.99 19.31 -0.19
CA GLU A 156 2.51 20.61 0.32
C GLU A 156 1.97 21.51 -0.80
N GLY A 157 2.65 21.50 -1.97
CA GLY A 157 2.21 22.26 -3.14
C GLY A 157 0.82 21.81 -3.64
N ILE A 158 0.56 20.49 -3.64
CA ILE A 158 -0.77 19.97 -3.98
C ILE A 158 -1.81 20.42 -2.95
N GLY A 159 -1.51 20.33 -1.64
CA GLY A 159 -2.40 20.82 -0.60
C GLY A 159 -2.75 22.30 -0.77
N SER A 160 -1.76 23.12 -1.13
CA SER A 160 -1.92 24.55 -1.35
C SER A 160 -2.74 24.91 -2.62
N CYS A 161 -3.02 23.93 -3.48
CA CYS A 161 -3.90 24.15 -4.63
C CYS A 161 -5.37 24.39 -4.25
N PHE A 162 -5.76 24.13 -3.00
CA PHE A 162 -7.15 24.17 -2.54
C PHE A 162 -7.40 25.18 -1.43
N PRO A 163 -7.07 26.48 -1.65
CA PRO A 163 -7.32 27.54 -0.68
C PRO A 163 -8.83 27.75 -0.48
N ASP A 164 -9.17 28.50 0.57
CA ASP A 164 -10.54 28.94 0.83
C ASP A 164 -11.12 29.66 -0.40
N GLY A 165 -12.41 29.41 -0.68
CA GLY A 165 -13.12 29.99 -1.82
C GLY A 165 -12.90 29.27 -3.17
N ARG A 166 -12.04 28.25 -3.23
CA ARG A 166 -11.94 27.38 -4.42
C ARG A 166 -12.98 26.26 -4.33
N GLU A 167 -13.84 26.14 -5.35
CA GLU A 167 -14.86 25.07 -5.40
C GLU A 167 -14.27 23.70 -5.81
N ALA A 168 -13.14 23.34 -5.19
CA ALA A 168 -12.46 22.07 -5.41
C ALA A 168 -11.64 21.67 -4.19
N SER A 169 -11.44 20.38 -3.97
CA SER A 169 -10.52 19.81 -2.99
C SER A 169 -10.30 18.31 -3.25
N CYS A 170 -9.36 17.70 -2.52
CA CYS A 170 -9.15 16.25 -2.49
C CYS A 170 -8.96 15.78 -1.05
N ASN A 171 -9.05 14.46 -0.80
CA ASN A 171 -8.69 13.94 0.52
C ASN A 171 -7.16 13.92 0.69
N TYR A 172 -6.44 13.43 -0.32
CA TYR A 172 -4.98 13.31 -0.29
C TYR A 172 -4.32 13.90 -1.52
N GLY A 173 -3.09 14.41 -1.35
CA GLY A 173 -2.18 14.76 -2.42
C GLY A 173 -0.90 13.93 -2.34
N ILE A 174 -0.44 13.35 -3.46
CA ILE A 174 0.84 12.63 -3.55
C ILE A 174 1.81 13.49 -4.36
N GLY A 175 2.84 14.02 -3.69
CA GLY A 175 3.89 14.84 -4.31
C GLY A 175 4.81 14.02 -5.23
N SER A 176 5.55 14.70 -6.10
CA SER A 176 6.45 14.09 -7.09
C SER A 176 7.54 13.19 -6.48
N ASP A 177 7.84 13.36 -5.21
CA ASP A 177 8.77 12.56 -4.40
C ASP A 177 8.08 11.38 -3.67
N GLY A 178 6.77 11.22 -3.81
CA GLY A 178 5.96 10.20 -3.17
C GLY A 178 5.56 10.50 -1.72
N ARG A 179 5.76 11.73 -1.22
CA ARG A 179 5.21 12.17 0.07
C ARG A 179 3.71 12.40 -0.06
N VAL A 180 2.98 12.17 1.04
CA VAL A 180 1.51 12.28 1.08
C VAL A 180 1.10 13.49 1.93
N CYS A 181 0.27 14.36 1.36
CA CYS A 181 -0.40 15.45 2.08
C CYS A 181 -1.85 15.08 2.38
N LEU A 182 -2.30 15.32 3.61
CA LEU A 182 -3.72 15.30 3.99
C LEU A 182 -4.31 16.69 3.74
N VAL A 183 -5.34 16.75 2.91
CA VAL A 183 -6.03 18.00 2.52
C VAL A 183 -7.43 18.09 3.14
N VAL A 184 -8.25 17.06 2.95
CA VAL A 184 -9.57 16.92 3.59
C VAL A 184 -9.60 15.56 4.29
N ASP A 185 -10.07 15.52 5.54
CA ASP A 185 -10.21 14.27 6.28
C ASP A 185 -11.05 13.25 5.52
N GLU A 186 -10.68 11.97 5.55
CA GLU A 186 -11.45 10.92 4.87
C GLU A 186 -12.90 10.83 5.36
N ALA A 187 -13.16 11.21 6.61
CA ALA A 187 -14.51 11.30 7.16
C ALA A 187 -15.40 12.29 6.41
N ASN A 188 -14.79 13.25 5.72
CA ASN A 188 -15.49 14.31 5.02
C ASN A 188 -15.48 14.09 3.51
N ARG A 189 -16.57 14.51 2.86
CA ARG A 189 -16.68 14.53 1.42
C ARG A 189 -15.88 15.69 0.83
N SER A 190 -14.82 15.40 0.09
CA SER A 190 -14.09 16.37 -0.73
C SER A 190 -14.88 16.75 -2.00
N TRP A 191 -14.43 17.77 -2.73
CA TRP A 191 -15.02 18.24 -4.00
C TRP A 191 -14.04 18.03 -5.14
N CYS A 192 -13.92 16.79 -5.62
CA CYS A 192 -12.84 16.41 -6.51
C CYS A 192 -13.29 15.90 -7.89
N SER A 193 -14.30 15.02 -7.93
CA SER A 193 -14.65 14.30 -9.15
C SER A 193 -15.74 14.97 -10.00
N SER A 194 -16.22 16.15 -9.61
CA SER A 194 -17.41 16.79 -10.22
C SER A 194 -18.71 15.99 -10.04
N SER A 195 -18.72 14.98 -9.18
CA SER A 195 -19.88 14.14 -8.86
C SER A 195 -20.08 14.04 -7.36
N ASN A 196 -21.16 14.64 -6.86
CA ASN A 196 -21.52 14.52 -5.45
C ASN A 196 -21.68 13.05 -5.03
N ALA A 197 -22.39 12.26 -5.83
CA ALA A 197 -22.63 10.85 -5.52
C ALA A 197 -21.35 10.03 -5.46
N ASN A 198 -20.38 10.28 -6.35
CA ASN A 198 -19.08 9.62 -6.30
C ASN A 198 -18.26 10.09 -5.09
N ASP A 199 -18.17 11.41 -4.87
CA ASP A 199 -17.33 11.96 -3.79
C ASP A 199 -17.84 11.61 -2.39
N GLN A 200 -19.13 11.29 -2.23
CA GLN A 200 -19.67 10.74 -0.98
C GLN A 200 -19.12 9.33 -0.68
N ARG A 201 -18.79 8.57 -1.71
CA ARG A 201 -18.32 7.18 -1.65
C ARG A 201 -16.80 7.05 -1.81
N ALA A 202 -16.15 8.04 -2.44
CA ALA A 202 -14.77 7.92 -2.87
C ALA A 202 -13.80 8.65 -1.95
N VAL A 203 -12.68 8.00 -1.63
CA VAL A 203 -11.45 8.71 -1.23
C VAL A 203 -10.78 9.21 -2.50
N THR A 204 -10.57 10.53 -2.59
CA THR A 204 -10.01 11.19 -3.76
C THR A 204 -8.53 11.52 -3.54
N ILE A 205 -7.71 11.26 -4.56
CA ILE A 205 -6.25 11.36 -4.45
C ILE A 205 -5.71 12.14 -5.64
N GLU A 206 -5.19 13.34 -5.42
CA GLU A 206 -4.46 14.10 -6.43
C GLU A 206 -3.01 13.64 -6.50
N CYS A 207 -2.54 13.30 -7.68
CA CYS A 207 -1.19 12.79 -7.92
C CYS A 207 -0.38 13.78 -8.74
N ALA A 208 0.85 14.09 -8.32
CA ALA A 208 1.78 14.86 -9.12
C ALA A 208 2.02 14.18 -10.48
N SER A 209 1.99 14.95 -11.56
CA SER A 209 2.10 14.46 -12.94
C SER A 209 2.74 15.47 -13.84
N ASP A 210 3.11 15.06 -15.05
CA ASP A 210 3.53 16.01 -16.08
C ASP A 210 2.42 16.99 -16.44
N MET A 211 2.79 18.15 -16.97
CA MET A 211 1.87 19.22 -17.36
C MET A 211 1.18 18.97 -18.70
N SER A 212 1.65 18.02 -19.48
CA SER A 212 1.16 17.69 -20.81
C SER A 212 0.79 16.22 -20.93
N HIS A 213 -0.08 15.92 -21.92
CA HIS A 213 -0.42 14.54 -22.29
C HIS A 213 0.86 13.68 -22.49
N PRO A 214 0.91 12.46 -21.96
CA PRO A 214 -0.17 11.70 -21.31
C PRO A 214 -0.29 11.92 -19.79
N TYR A 215 0.27 12.99 -19.23
CA TYR A 215 0.27 13.34 -17.81
C TYR A 215 0.98 12.27 -16.96
N ALA A 216 2.21 11.93 -17.38
CA ALA A 216 2.98 10.87 -16.75
C ALA A 216 3.33 11.21 -15.29
N MET A 217 3.41 10.19 -14.46
CA MET A 217 3.78 10.29 -13.04
C MET A 217 5.15 9.67 -12.81
N THR A 218 5.86 10.15 -11.79
CA THR A 218 7.10 9.51 -11.35
C THR A 218 6.81 8.13 -10.76
N ASN A 219 7.82 7.26 -10.72
CA ASN A 219 7.67 5.96 -10.06
C ASN A 219 7.35 6.11 -8.56
N ALA A 220 7.90 7.14 -7.90
CA ALA A 220 7.62 7.44 -6.51
C ALA A 220 6.13 7.73 -6.26
N VAL A 221 5.50 8.51 -7.12
CA VAL A 221 4.06 8.80 -7.08
C VAL A 221 3.25 7.53 -7.29
N TYR A 222 3.60 6.74 -8.31
CA TYR A 222 2.86 5.52 -8.67
C TYR A 222 2.89 4.45 -7.57
N GLU A 223 4.08 4.18 -7.02
CA GLU A 223 4.24 3.24 -5.91
C GLU A 223 3.53 3.73 -4.64
N LYS A 224 3.58 5.04 -4.37
CA LYS A 224 2.86 5.61 -3.23
C LYS A 224 1.35 5.57 -3.41
N LEU A 225 0.83 5.77 -4.63
CA LEU A 225 -0.59 5.61 -4.92
C LEU A 225 -1.06 4.18 -4.60
N ILE A 226 -0.30 3.16 -5.00
CA ILE A 226 -0.61 1.77 -4.69
C ILE A 226 -0.61 1.53 -3.17
N ALA A 227 0.44 2.01 -2.46
CA ALA A 227 0.54 1.86 -1.01
C ALA A 227 -0.63 2.56 -0.29
N LEU A 228 -1.01 3.76 -0.73
CA LEU A 228 -2.14 4.51 -0.15
C LEU A 228 -3.48 3.81 -0.43
N CYS A 229 -3.69 3.26 -1.63
CA CYS A 229 -4.86 2.45 -1.94
C CYS A 229 -4.96 1.19 -1.06
N VAL A 230 -3.84 0.51 -0.80
CA VAL A 230 -3.79 -0.64 0.12
C VAL A 230 -4.20 -0.23 1.53
N ASP A 231 -3.66 0.88 2.03
CA ASP A 231 -3.98 1.40 3.36
C ASP A 231 -5.45 1.80 3.48
N ILE A 232 -5.99 2.53 2.50
CA ILE A 232 -7.42 2.90 2.44
C ILE A 232 -8.30 1.65 2.42
N CYS A 233 -8.00 0.67 1.59
CA CYS A 233 -8.74 -0.58 1.52
C CYS A 233 -8.75 -1.31 2.87
N ARG A 234 -7.59 -1.49 3.51
CA ARG A 234 -7.48 -2.17 4.82
C ARG A 234 -8.30 -1.48 5.89
N ARG A 235 -8.17 -0.15 6.03
CA ARG A 235 -8.91 0.63 7.04
C ARG A 235 -10.41 0.58 6.82
N ASN A 236 -10.87 0.40 5.57
CA ASN A 236 -12.29 0.27 5.23
C ASN A 236 -12.74 -1.21 5.13
N GLY A 237 -11.97 -2.18 5.63
CA GLY A 237 -12.33 -3.60 5.67
C GLY A 237 -12.40 -4.25 4.28
N LYS A 238 -11.74 -3.66 3.27
CA LYS A 238 -11.77 -4.16 1.90
C LYS A 238 -10.59 -5.10 1.63
N THR A 239 -10.86 -6.19 0.95
CA THR A 239 -9.86 -7.20 0.56
C THR A 239 -9.61 -7.24 -0.95
N LYS A 240 -10.38 -6.46 -1.72
CA LYS A 240 -10.23 -6.34 -3.17
C LYS A 240 -10.40 -4.90 -3.61
N LEU A 241 -9.55 -4.48 -4.55
CA LEU A 241 -9.74 -3.26 -5.33
C LEU A 241 -10.05 -3.67 -6.78
N LEU A 242 -11.15 -3.17 -7.32
CA LEU A 242 -11.67 -3.55 -8.63
C LEU A 242 -11.48 -2.41 -9.63
N TRP A 243 -11.12 -2.76 -10.86
CA TRP A 243 -11.10 -1.87 -12.01
C TRP A 243 -11.77 -2.56 -13.19
N PHE A 244 -12.87 -2.02 -13.69
CA PHE A 244 -13.60 -2.59 -14.83
C PHE A 244 -13.16 -1.97 -16.16
N GLY A 245 -12.52 -0.81 -16.15
CA GLY A 245 -12.07 -0.10 -17.36
C GLY A 245 -13.21 0.53 -18.17
N ASP A 246 -14.44 0.41 -17.70
CA ASP A 246 -15.67 0.85 -18.36
C ASP A 246 -16.52 1.65 -17.37
N GLU A 247 -17.01 2.82 -17.82
CA GLU A 247 -17.81 3.75 -17.01
C GLU A 247 -19.12 3.10 -16.55
N ASN A 248 -19.88 2.58 -17.51
CA ASN A 248 -21.21 2.05 -17.24
C ASN A 248 -21.14 0.88 -16.25
N THR A 249 -20.23 -0.06 -16.47
CA THR A 249 -20.01 -1.18 -15.54
C THR A 249 -19.60 -0.70 -14.15
N SER A 250 -18.63 0.23 -14.09
CA SER A 250 -18.09 0.70 -12.80
C SER A 250 -19.09 1.48 -11.96
N LEU A 251 -19.91 2.31 -12.60
CA LEU A 251 -20.87 3.18 -11.89
C LEU A 251 -22.12 2.45 -11.46
N ASN A 252 -22.53 1.42 -12.22
CA ASN A 252 -23.70 0.60 -11.90
C ASN A 252 -23.36 -0.63 -11.03
N TYR A 253 -22.09 -0.90 -10.78
CA TYR A 253 -21.66 -1.98 -9.90
C TYR A 253 -21.95 -1.63 -8.43
N ASP A 254 -22.59 -2.54 -7.72
CA ASP A 254 -22.79 -2.48 -6.27
C ASP A 254 -21.67 -3.29 -5.57
N PRO A 255 -20.65 -2.63 -4.99
CA PRO A 255 -19.53 -3.34 -4.39
C PRO A 255 -19.97 -4.16 -3.19
N LYS A 256 -19.49 -5.40 -3.12
CA LYS A 256 -19.68 -6.24 -1.92
C LYS A 256 -18.96 -5.61 -0.72
N PRO A 257 -19.33 -5.98 0.51
CA PRO A 257 -18.73 -5.39 1.72
C PRO A 257 -17.20 -5.39 1.76
N ASN A 258 -16.57 -6.39 1.13
CA ASN A 258 -15.11 -6.54 1.06
C ASN A 258 -14.47 -6.00 -0.23
N GLU A 259 -15.23 -5.32 -1.07
CA GLU A 259 -14.77 -4.79 -2.36
C GLU A 259 -14.74 -3.26 -2.36
N MET A 260 -13.80 -2.69 -3.10
CA MET A 260 -13.67 -1.27 -3.41
C MET A 260 -13.50 -1.11 -4.91
N VAL A 261 -14.03 -0.03 -5.49
CA VAL A 261 -14.01 0.20 -6.94
C VAL A 261 -13.19 1.46 -7.25
N LEU A 262 -12.31 1.37 -8.24
CA LEU A 262 -11.67 2.54 -8.83
C LEU A 262 -12.65 3.25 -9.77
N THR A 263 -12.76 4.58 -9.62
CA THR A 263 -13.47 5.48 -10.52
C THR A 263 -12.54 6.59 -10.98
N VAL A 264 -12.91 7.32 -12.02
CA VAL A 264 -12.07 8.39 -12.59
C VAL A 264 -12.87 9.62 -12.95
N HIS A 265 -12.24 10.79 -12.83
CA HIS A 265 -12.88 12.09 -13.05
C HIS A 265 -13.50 12.23 -14.45
N ARG A 266 -12.85 11.69 -15.49
CA ARG A 266 -13.32 11.78 -16.89
C ARG A 266 -14.69 11.14 -17.13
N TRP A 267 -15.19 10.31 -16.22
CA TRP A 267 -16.53 9.72 -16.29
C TRP A 267 -17.62 10.66 -15.77
N PHE A 268 -17.26 11.72 -15.06
CA PHE A 268 -18.21 12.63 -14.42
C PHE A 268 -18.20 14.03 -15.06
N ALA A 269 -17.17 14.36 -15.81
CA ALA A 269 -17.01 15.65 -16.45
C ALA A 269 -16.13 15.53 -17.71
N ASN A 270 -16.25 16.47 -18.63
CA ASN A 270 -15.38 16.55 -19.81
C ASN A 270 -13.94 16.96 -19.40
N LYS A 271 -13.18 16.02 -18.87
CA LYS A 271 -11.83 16.16 -18.38
C LYS A 271 -10.94 15.02 -18.89
N SER A 272 -9.65 15.28 -19.08
CA SER A 272 -8.65 14.25 -19.39
C SER A 272 -8.13 13.51 -18.16
N CYS A 273 -8.43 14.00 -16.93
CA CYS A 273 -8.03 13.38 -15.65
C CYS A 273 -8.58 11.94 -15.53
N PRO A 274 -7.78 10.97 -15.07
CA PRO A 274 -6.46 11.06 -14.44
C PRO A 274 -5.26 11.06 -15.40
N GLY A 275 -5.46 11.37 -16.67
CA GLY A 275 -4.47 11.27 -17.74
C GLY A 275 -4.37 9.83 -18.30
N ASP A 276 -3.96 9.72 -19.56
CA ASP A 276 -3.90 8.40 -20.22
C ASP A 276 -2.78 7.53 -19.65
N TRP A 277 -1.74 8.16 -19.09
CA TRP A 277 -0.68 7.43 -18.43
C TRP A 277 -1.17 6.63 -17.22
N LEU A 278 -1.94 7.25 -16.33
CA LEU A 278 -2.50 6.55 -15.16
C LEU A 278 -3.70 5.68 -15.56
N TYR A 279 -4.58 6.17 -16.43
CA TYR A 279 -5.76 5.43 -16.88
C TYR A 279 -5.41 4.04 -17.40
N SER A 280 -4.37 3.94 -18.25
CA SER A 280 -3.91 2.66 -18.79
C SER A 280 -3.28 1.73 -17.73
N ARG A 281 -3.01 2.21 -16.53
CA ARG A 281 -2.35 1.49 -15.43
C ARG A 281 -3.28 1.17 -14.26
N LEU A 282 -4.54 1.62 -14.29
CA LEU A 282 -5.48 1.39 -13.18
C LEU A 282 -5.77 -0.09 -12.96
N GLY A 283 -5.73 -0.91 -14.01
CA GLY A 283 -5.79 -2.37 -13.88
C GLY A 283 -4.60 -2.96 -13.10
N ASP A 284 -3.39 -2.44 -13.32
CA ASP A 284 -2.19 -2.82 -12.55
C ASP A 284 -2.31 -2.35 -11.09
N VAL A 285 -2.77 -1.12 -10.85
CA VAL A 285 -3.06 -0.62 -9.50
C VAL A 285 -4.01 -1.56 -8.77
N ALA A 286 -5.16 -1.89 -9.37
CA ALA A 286 -6.16 -2.76 -8.77
C ALA A 286 -5.61 -4.17 -8.44
N ASN A 287 -4.87 -4.77 -9.37
CA ASN A 287 -4.28 -6.08 -9.20
C ASN A 287 -3.22 -6.10 -8.10
N ARG A 288 -2.31 -5.12 -8.09
CA ARG A 288 -1.23 -5.03 -7.09
C ARG A 288 -1.77 -4.74 -5.69
N VAL A 289 -2.77 -3.88 -5.57
CA VAL A 289 -3.45 -3.62 -4.30
C VAL A 289 -4.14 -4.88 -3.79
N THR A 290 -4.92 -5.57 -4.64
CA THR A 290 -5.62 -6.81 -4.25
C THR A 290 -4.62 -7.90 -3.83
N ALA A 291 -3.52 -8.07 -4.53
CA ALA A 291 -2.47 -9.02 -4.17
C ALA A 291 -1.87 -8.73 -2.77
N GLN A 292 -1.61 -7.45 -2.45
CA GLN A 292 -1.09 -7.05 -1.14
C GLN A 292 -2.13 -7.16 -0.02
N LEU A 293 -3.42 -7.07 -0.33
CA LEU A 293 -4.50 -7.29 0.62
C LEU A 293 -4.68 -8.77 0.96
N SER A 294 -4.46 -9.66 -0.01
CA SER A 294 -4.60 -11.11 0.15
C SER A 294 -3.40 -11.75 0.88
N GLY A 295 -2.22 -11.12 0.85
CA GLY A 295 -0.98 -11.61 1.46
C GLY A 295 -0.72 -11.17 2.90
N SER A 296 -1.70 -10.58 3.61
CA SER A 296 -1.50 -10.02 4.94
C SER A 296 -1.63 -11.05 6.06
N THR A 297 -0.66 -11.99 6.15
CA THR A 297 -0.27 -12.60 7.42
C THR A 297 1.24 -12.45 7.57
N GLY A 298 1.66 -11.40 8.31
CA GLY A 298 3.01 -11.31 8.86
C GLY A 298 3.90 -10.21 8.32
N GLY A 299 4.14 -9.18 9.13
CA GLY A 299 5.41 -8.55 9.41
C GLY A 299 6.14 -7.77 8.32
N GLY A 300 6.31 -6.52 8.62
CA GLY A 300 7.07 -5.54 7.86
C GLY A 300 8.57 -5.80 7.74
N GLY A 301 9.20 -5.05 6.84
CA GLY A 301 10.62 -4.68 6.97
C GLY A 301 11.52 -5.10 5.82
N SER A 302 11.99 -4.09 5.11
CA SER A 302 13.38 -3.88 4.67
C SER A 302 13.97 -4.70 3.52
N THR A 303 14.37 -3.95 2.51
CA THR A 303 15.59 -4.08 1.66
C THR A 303 16.30 -5.43 1.64
N GLY A 304 16.20 -6.10 0.53
CA GLY A 304 17.04 -7.24 0.18
C GLY A 304 16.46 -8.00 -0.99
N GLY A 305 17.18 -8.05 -2.11
CA GLY A 305 16.77 -8.77 -3.30
C GLY A 305 16.39 -10.22 -2.97
N GLY A 306 15.12 -10.50 -3.14
CA GLY A 306 14.56 -11.84 -2.99
C GLY A 306 13.39 -12.00 -3.94
N SER A 307 13.51 -12.95 -4.82
CA SER A 307 12.56 -13.38 -5.83
C SER A 307 11.18 -13.62 -5.22
N GLY A 308 10.31 -12.59 -5.25
CA GLY A 308 8.90 -12.73 -4.86
C GLY A 308 8.17 -13.52 -5.93
N SER A 309 7.58 -14.64 -5.54
CA SER A 309 6.76 -15.51 -6.40
C SER A 309 5.66 -14.69 -7.07
N SER A 310 5.86 -14.33 -8.32
CA SER A 310 4.88 -13.66 -9.17
C SER A 310 3.77 -14.63 -9.48
N SER A 311 2.52 -14.17 -9.44
CA SER A 311 1.36 -14.94 -9.92
C SER A 311 1.43 -15.25 -11.43
N TYR A 312 2.33 -14.63 -12.15
CA TYR A 312 2.61 -14.88 -13.56
C TYR A 312 3.60 -16.03 -13.71
N LYS A 313 3.32 -16.92 -14.68
CA LYS A 313 4.11 -18.13 -14.93
C LYS A 313 4.88 -17.98 -16.25
N THR A 314 6.01 -18.63 -16.37
CA THR A 314 6.64 -18.82 -17.68
C THR A 314 5.74 -19.68 -18.58
N GLY A 315 5.78 -19.46 -19.89
CA GLY A 315 4.91 -20.13 -20.83
C GLY A 315 4.52 -19.25 -22.02
N MET A 316 3.46 -19.59 -22.69
CA MET A 316 2.97 -18.87 -23.86
C MET A 316 1.94 -17.81 -23.46
N TYR A 317 2.13 -16.61 -23.99
CA TYR A 317 1.23 -15.46 -23.80
C TYR A 317 0.81 -14.91 -25.15
N LYS A 318 -0.50 -14.73 -25.34
CA LYS A 318 -1.08 -14.03 -26.47
C LYS A 318 -1.14 -12.55 -26.19
N VAL A 319 -0.60 -11.72 -27.05
CA VAL A 319 -0.70 -10.25 -26.97
C VAL A 319 -2.09 -9.80 -27.40
N ASN A 320 -2.74 -8.96 -26.60
CA ASN A 320 -4.13 -8.52 -26.83
C ASN A 320 -4.20 -7.08 -27.36
N VAL A 321 -3.09 -6.31 -27.26
CA VAL A 321 -3.02 -4.89 -27.67
C VAL A 321 -2.35 -4.72 -29.02
N GLY A 322 -2.58 -3.59 -29.68
CA GLY A 322 -1.99 -3.30 -31.00
C GLY A 322 -0.50 -2.97 -30.94
N ASP A 323 -0.06 -2.33 -29.82
CA ASP A 323 1.33 -1.90 -29.64
C ASP A 323 1.79 -2.30 -28.23
N LEU A 324 2.74 -3.24 -28.14
CA LEU A 324 3.35 -3.66 -26.89
C LEU A 324 4.86 -3.44 -26.94
N ASN A 325 5.37 -2.53 -26.15
CA ASN A 325 6.80 -2.25 -26.09
C ASN A 325 7.61 -3.44 -25.59
N ILE A 326 8.67 -3.77 -26.32
CA ILE A 326 9.75 -4.64 -25.89
C ILE A 326 10.80 -3.74 -25.23
N ARG A 327 11.22 -4.07 -24.00
CA ARG A 327 12.19 -3.28 -23.24
C ARG A 327 13.49 -4.02 -23.00
N LYS A 328 14.57 -3.28 -22.78
CA LYS A 328 15.91 -3.83 -22.50
C LYS A 328 16.00 -4.53 -21.13
N GLY A 329 15.02 -4.33 -20.25
CA GLY A 329 14.95 -4.91 -18.91
C GLY A 329 13.51 -4.99 -18.39
N PRO A 330 13.30 -5.63 -17.21
CA PRO A 330 11.99 -5.94 -16.67
C PRO A 330 11.38 -4.73 -15.93
N GLY A 331 11.00 -3.69 -16.67
CA GLY A 331 10.41 -2.50 -16.10
C GLY A 331 10.22 -1.37 -17.11
N THR A 332 9.38 -0.39 -16.77
CA THR A 332 9.14 0.79 -17.62
C THR A 332 10.29 1.77 -17.63
N ASN A 333 11.20 1.69 -16.66
CA ASN A 333 12.44 2.47 -16.56
C ASN A 333 13.55 2.03 -17.53
N TYR A 334 13.39 0.87 -18.18
CA TYR A 334 14.33 0.43 -19.20
C TYR A 334 13.91 0.94 -20.58
N GLY A 335 14.89 1.37 -21.37
CA GLY A 335 14.68 1.83 -22.73
C GLY A 335 14.00 0.77 -23.60
N THR A 336 13.23 1.22 -24.59
CA THR A 336 12.59 0.34 -25.59
C THR A 336 13.63 -0.28 -26.52
N ASN A 337 13.38 -1.55 -26.90
CA ASN A 337 14.18 -2.34 -27.85
C ASN A 337 13.35 -2.81 -29.05
N GLY A 338 12.12 -2.30 -29.17
CA GLY A 338 11.17 -2.64 -30.23
C GLY A 338 9.73 -2.60 -29.75
N VAL A 339 8.80 -2.90 -30.63
CA VAL A 339 7.36 -2.95 -30.36
C VAL A 339 6.77 -4.18 -31.02
N ILE A 340 5.93 -4.92 -30.31
CA ILE A 340 5.08 -5.95 -30.88
C ILE A 340 3.81 -5.27 -31.38
N THR A 341 3.55 -5.34 -32.68
CA THR A 341 2.39 -4.74 -33.33
C THR A 341 1.33 -5.75 -33.76
N ASP A 342 1.70 -7.04 -33.76
CA ASP A 342 0.77 -8.12 -34.00
C ASP A 342 0.20 -8.68 -32.69
N LYS A 343 -1.00 -9.24 -32.76
CA LYS A 343 -1.62 -9.92 -31.61
C LYS A 343 -1.21 -11.39 -31.54
N GLY A 344 0.10 -11.65 -31.77
CA GLY A 344 0.71 -12.97 -31.78
C GLY A 344 0.82 -13.60 -30.39
N THR A 345 1.26 -14.87 -30.39
CA THR A 345 1.57 -15.63 -29.17
C THR A 345 3.08 -15.74 -29.00
N TYR A 346 3.56 -15.36 -27.82
CA TYR A 346 4.99 -15.28 -27.51
C TYR A 346 5.33 -16.16 -26.31
N THR A 347 6.47 -16.83 -26.38
CA THR A 347 6.98 -17.64 -25.27
C THR A 347 7.78 -16.80 -24.31
N ILE A 348 7.41 -16.85 -23.04
CA ILE A 348 8.07 -16.19 -21.91
C ILE A 348 8.88 -17.23 -21.14
N THR A 349 10.18 -16.99 -21.00
CA THR A 349 11.13 -17.89 -20.35
C THR A 349 11.48 -17.52 -18.92
N GLU A 350 11.20 -16.28 -18.53
CA GLU A 350 11.50 -15.74 -17.21
C GLU A 350 10.47 -14.69 -16.84
N ILE A 351 10.09 -14.60 -15.56
CA ILE A 351 9.24 -13.53 -15.03
C ILE A 351 10.00 -12.79 -13.94
N GLN A 352 10.05 -11.47 -14.03
CA GLN A 352 10.64 -10.61 -13.01
C GLN A 352 9.74 -9.41 -12.74
N ASN A 353 9.96 -8.73 -11.60
CA ASN A 353 9.25 -7.51 -11.20
C ASN A 353 7.73 -7.59 -11.40
N GLY A 354 7.14 -8.70 -10.93
CA GLY A 354 5.70 -8.95 -11.00
C GLY A 354 5.27 -9.48 -12.37
N SER A 355 5.04 -8.62 -13.35
CA SER A 355 4.42 -8.96 -14.64
C SER A 355 5.37 -8.81 -15.84
N TRP A 356 6.66 -8.69 -15.66
CA TRP A 356 7.60 -8.56 -16.77
C TRP A 356 8.12 -9.93 -17.22
N GLY A 357 7.79 -10.30 -18.44
CA GLY A 357 8.17 -11.55 -19.06
C GLY A 357 9.28 -11.38 -20.09
N LYS A 358 10.35 -12.19 -19.99
CA LYS A 358 11.45 -12.23 -20.94
C LYS A 358 11.06 -13.06 -22.14
N LEU A 359 11.15 -12.47 -23.32
CA LEU A 359 10.88 -13.15 -24.58
C LEU A 359 11.93 -14.22 -24.85
N LYS A 360 11.50 -15.42 -25.26
CA LYS A 360 12.39 -16.53 -25.66
C LYS A 360 13.28 -16.16 -26.85
N SER A 361 12.85 -15.24 -27.70
CA SER A 361 13.62 -14.72 -28.82
C SER A 361 14.87 -13.94 -28.42
N GLY A 362 14.99 -13.55 -27.16
CA GLY A 362 16.06 -12.69 -26.70
C GLY A 362 15.84 -11.19 -27.00
N ALA A 363 14.74 -10.83 -27.66
CA ALA A 363 14.45 -9.44 -28.02
C ALA A 363 14.27 -8.50 -26.82
N GLY A 364 14.03 -9.03 -25.62
CA GLY A 364 13.91 -8.25 -24.39
C GLY A 364 12.73 -8.68 -23.54
N TRP A 365 12.16 -7.72 -22.83
CA TRP A 365 11.12 -7.91 -21.83
C TRP A 365 9.81 -7.24 -22.24
N ILE A 366 8.70 -7.91 -22.05
CA ILE A 366 7.34 -7.37 -22.26
C ILE A 366 6.52 -7.45 -20.97
N ASN A 367 5.54 -6.60 -20.83
CA ASN A 367 4.59 -6.70 -19.72
C ASN A 367 3.51 -7.73 -20.08
N VAL A 368 3.47 -8.85 -19.35
CA VAL A 368 2.53 -9.96 -19.57
C VAL A 368 1.28 -9.89 -18.70
N SER A 369 1.02 -8.73 -18.07
CA SER A 369 -0.22 -8.55 -17.30
C SER A 369 -1.46 -8.68 -18.18
N ALA A 370 -2.61 -8.94 -17.55
CA ALA A 370 -3.89 -9.11 -18.23
C ALA A 370 -4.32 -7.90 -19.08
N ALA A 371 -3.78 -6.71 -18.79
CA ALA A 371 -3.98 -5.51 -19.59
C ALA A 371 -3.35 -5.60 -20.99
N TYR A 372 -2.32 -6.44 -21.16
CA TYR A 372 -1.57 -6.55 -22.41
C TYR A 372 -1.59 -7.94 -23.02
N CYS A 373 -1.64 -8.99 -22.19
CA CYS A 373 -1.49 -10.37 -22.63
C CYS A 373 -2.46 -11.32 -21.90
N SER A 374 -2.79 -12.42 -22.55
CA SER A 374 -3.48 -13.56 -21.95
C SER A 374 -2.56 -14.78 -21.91
N TYR A 375 -2.44 -15.46 -20.77
CA TYR A 375 -1.72 -16.71 -20.66
C TYR A 375 -2.46 -17.82 -21.41
N VAL A 376 -1.80 -18.55 -22.31
CA VAL A 376 -2.40 -19.58 -23.16
C VAL A 376 -1.88 -20.99 -22.89
N GLY A 377 -0.84 -21.17 -22.07
CA GLY A 377 -0.37 -22.49 -21.69
C GLY A 377 1.13 -22.56 -21.38
N ALA A 378 1.58 -23.70 -20.86
CA ALA A 378 2.99 -23.99 -20.64
C ALA A 378 3.67 -24.24 -21.99
N SER A 379 4.92 -23.77 -22.15
CA SER A 379 5.77 -24.12 -23.29
C SER A 379 6.11 -25.61 -23.19
N SER A 380 5.67 -26.43 -24.13
CA SER A 380 6.08 -27.85 -24.22
C SER A 380 7.57 -27.89 -24.50
N GLY A 381 8.36 -28.25 -23.50
CA GLY A 381 9.77 -28.58 -23.66
C GLY A 381 9.90 -29.87 -24.44
N GLY A 382 10.51 -29.80 -25.62
CA GLY A 382 10.85 -30.97 -26.42
C GLY A 382 11.85 -31.90 -25.72
N GLY A 383 11.34 -33.02 -25.24
CA GLY A 383 12.13 -34.21 -24.89
C GLY A 383 11.87 -35.27 -25.95
N SER A 384 12.91 -35.67 -26.68
CA SER A 384 12.87 -36.74 -27.67
C SER A 384 12.53 -38.07 -27.01
N SER A 385 11.48 -38.74 -27.48
CA SER A 385 11.40 -40.20 -27.48
C SER A 385 10.56 -40.66 -28.66
N SER A 386 11.15 -41.57 -29.42
CA SER A 386 10.67 -42.22 -30.61
C SER A 386 9.46 -43.13 -30.37
N GLY A 387 8.49 -43.13 -31.30
CA GLY A 387 7.45 -44.15 -31.38
C GLY A 387 6.31 -43.73 -32.31
N GLY A 388 6.19 -44.41 -33.46
CA GLY A 388 5.43 -44.07 -34.65
C GLY A 388 3.91 -44.07 -34.54
N GLY A 389 3.27 -43.45 -35.54
CA GLY A 389 1.84 -43.58 -35.82
C GLY A 389 1.31 -42.39 -36.63
N SER A 390 1.02 -42.67 -37.90
CA SER A 390 0.51 -41.75 -38.93
C SER A 390 -0.72 -40.91 -38.55
N SER A 391 -0.84 -39.67 -38.97
CA SER A 391 -1.56 -39.15 -40.15
C SER A 391 -1.94 -37.69 -40.04
N SER A 392 -1.92 -37.04 -41.20
CA SER A 392 -2.53 -35.82 -41.70
C SER A 392 -2.02 -34.47 -41.21
N GLY A 393 -1.35 -33.88 -42.12
CA GLY A 393 -0.75 -32.60 -42.30
C GLY A 393 -1.53 -31.33 -42.09
N SER A 394 -0.79 -30.37 -41.60
CA SER A 394 -0.90 -28.98 -42.01
C SER A 394 0.48 -28.33 -41.85
N SER A 395 1.06 -28.00 -43.00
CA SER A 395 2.40 -27.44 -43.11
C SER A 395 2.42 -25.98 -42.71
N TYR A 396 3.18 -25.63 -41.67
CA TYR A 396 3.58 -24.24 -41.44
C TYR A 396 4.94 -23.99 -42.07
N LYS A 397 4.95 -23.06 -43.04
CA LYS A 397 6.18 -22.59 -43.70
C LYS A 397 7.00 -21.74 -42.70
N THR A 398 8.23 -22.16 -42.46
CA THR A 398 9.26 -21.31 -41.84
C THR A 398 9.73 -20.29 -42.88
N GLY A 399 9.36 -19.04 -42.69
CA GLY A 399 9.85 -17.91 -43.50
C GLY A 399 10.92 -17.16 -42.73
N THR A 400 12.09 -17.01 -43.32
CA THR A 400 13.16 -16.12 -42.85
C THR A 400 12.80 -14.70 -43.28
N TYR A 401 12.59 -13.81 -42.34
CA TYR A 401 12.38 -12.40 -42.65
C TYR A 401 13.67 -11.63 -42.46
N LYS A 402 14.12 -10.97 -43.55
CA LYS A 402 15.21 -9.98 -43.53
C LYS A 402 14.65 -8.67 -42.94
N VAL A 403 15.35 -8.18 -41.95
CA VAL A 403 15.13 -6.83 -41.45
C VAL A 403 15.97 -5.87 -42.28
N ASN A 404 15.35 -4.98 -43.05
CA ASN A 404 16.03 -3.84 -43.63
C ASN A 404 16.07 -2.74 -42.56
N VAL A 405 17.27 -2.26 -42.30
CA VAL A 405 17.53 -1.06 -41.48
C VAL A 405 17.75 0.07 -42.48
N GLU A 406 16.89 1.09 -42.42
CA GLU A 406 17.21 2.48 -42.77
C GLU A 406 17.00 3.36 -41.56
#